data_7092c0b560b5ce7217241b3be540a16e
#
_entry.id   7092c0b560b5ce7217241b3be540a16e
#
_cell.length_a   1.000
_cell.length_b   1.000
_cell.length_c   1.000
_cell.angle_alpha   90.00
_cell.angle_beta   90.00
_cell.angle_gamma   90.00
#
_symmetry.space_group_name_H-M   'P 1'
#
loop_
_entity.id
_entity.type
_entity.pdbx_description
1 polymer ?
#
loop_
_entity_poly.entity_id
_entity_poly.type
_entity_poly.pdbx_seq_one_letter_code
_entity_poly.pdbx_strand_id
1 'polypeptide(L)'
;MFDGDVAGEGYVMELTRVWAHDPALQPRLGDLLGGATETAGLSLRQRAVLVTATASTIRDPYCGLAWGRRLADETSADVAAGLLRGDDAALDPADQALARWARRAAGRPHETTAADVDDLRQAGFDDAQILGITVYVAGRIAFSTVNAALGARPDPELLAAAPPQVRDAVAAYTAAP
;
A
#
# COMPACT_ATOMS: atom_id res chain seq x y z
N MET A 1 -18.37 8.06 9.20
CA MET A 1 -17.51 7.84 8.05
C MET A 1 -17.43 9.11 7.20
N PHE A 2 -18.52 9.58 6.57
CA PHE A 2 -18.49 10.73 5.65
C PHE A 2 -18.00 12.02 6.31
N ASP A 3 -18.43 12.33 7.53
CA ASP A 3 -17.91 13.51 8.25
C ASP A 3 -16.40 13.41 8.53
N GLY A 4 -15.90 12.21 8.75
CA GLY A 4 -14.47 11.96 8.91
C GLY A 4 -13.68 12.20 7.62
N ASP A 5 -14.22 11.78 6.47
CA ASP A 5 -13.63 12.05 5.17
C ASP A 5 -13.57 13.56 4.87
N VAL A 6 -14.70 14.26 5.08
CA VAL A 6 -14.77 15.71 4.86
C VAL A 6 -13.81 16.45 5.78
N ALA A 7 -13.67 16.01 7.04
CA ALA A 7 -12.75 16.64 7.99
C ALA A 7 -11.26 16.36 7.65
N GLY A 8 -10.95 15.18 7.11
CA GLY A 8 -9.57 14.77 6.82
C GLY A 8 -9.10 15.07 5.40
N GLU A 9 -9.95 14.83 4.41
CA GLU A 9 -9.59 14.92 2.99
C GLU A 9 -10.30 16.08 2.25
N GLY A 10 -11.34 16.68 2.87
CA GLY A 10 -12.13 17.78 2.29
C GLY A 10 -13.29 17.31 1.40
N TYR A 11 -13.43 16.01 1.15
CA TYR A 11 -14.49 15.41 0.33
C TYR A 11 -14.85 14.02 0.83
N VAL A 12 -15.98 13.45 0.37
CA VAL A 12 -16.37 12.07 0.66
C VAL A 12 -15.75 11.15 -0.36
N MET A 13 -14.84 10.27 0.09
CA MET A 13 -14.12 9.35 -0.78
C MET A 13 -15.04 8.26 -1.38
N GLU A 14 -14.80 7.90 -2.64
CA GLU A 14 -15.52 6.81 -3.31
C GLU A 14 -15.40 5.48 -2.55
N LEU A 15 -14.22 5.15 -2.03
CA LEU A 15 -14.06 3.93 -1.23
C LEU A 15 -14.94 3.95 0.03
N THR A 16 -15.10 5.10 0.69
CA THR A 16 -15.95 5.22 1.90
C THR A 16 -17.42 4.97 1.57
N ARG A 17 -17.89 5.33 0.38
CA ARG A 17 -19.24 5.00 -0.08
C ARG A 17 -19.47 3.50 -0.17
N VAL A 18 -18.45 2.73 -0.61
CA VAL A 18 -18.49 1.27 -0.62
C VAL A 18 -18.60 0.69 0.80
N TRP A 19 -17.73 1.14 1.71
CA TRP A 19 -17.71 0.64 3.08
C TRP A 19 -18.91 1.11 3.92
N ALA A 20 -19.59 2.17 3.52
CA ALA A 20 -20.78 2.67 4.21
C ALA A 20 -21.99 1.71 4.18
N HIS A 21 -21.98 0.67 3.33
CA HIS A 21 -22.99 -0.38 3.36
C HIS A 21 -22.95 -1.22 4.64
N ASP A 22 -21.78 -1.36 5.27
CA ASP A 22 -21.62 -1.83 6.65
C ASP A 22 -20.47 -1.05 7.33
N PRO A 23 -20.82 0.05 8.02
CA PRO A 23 -19.81 0.94 8.61
C PRO A 23 -18.91 0.28 9.68
N ALA A 24 -19.27 -0.93 10.16
CA ALA A 24 -18.48 -1.64 11.16
C ALA A 24 -17.33 -2.46 10.56
N LEU A 25 -17.37 -2.79 9.28
CA LEU A 25 -16.36 -3.67 8.67
C LEU A 25 -15.02 -2.95 8.44
N GLN A 26 -15.04 -1.71 7.94
CA GLN A 26 -13.80 -0.97 7.68
C GLN A 26 -12.98 -0.72 8.96
N PRO A 27 -13.55 -0.27 10.10
CA PRO A 27 -12.81 -0.14 11.33
C PRO A 27 -12.19 -1.45 11.82
N ARG A 28 -12.90 -2.58 11.73
CA ARG A 28 -12.36 -3.90 12.14
C ARG A 28 -11.14 -4.32 11.32
N LEU A 29 -11.17 -4.06 10.00
CA LEU A 29 -10.00 -4.27 9.16
C LEU A 29 -8.89 -3.26 9.53
N GLY A 30 -9.26 -2.01 9.82
CA GLY A 30 -8.35 -0.98 10.32
C GLY A 30 -7.66 -1.37 11.62
N ASP A 31 -8.39 -1.96 12.58
CA ASP A 31 -7.85 -2.44 13.86
C ASP A 31 -6.82 -3.56 13.62
N LEU A 32 -7.11 -4.50 12.72
CA LEU A 32 -6.16 -5.55 12.33
C LEU A 32 -4.88 -4.96 11.72
N LEU A 33 -5.03 -4.01 10.80
CA LEU A 33 -3.89 -3.33 10.17
C LEU A 33 -3.09 -2.50 11.18
N GLY A 34 -3.77 -1.86 12.14
CA GLY A 34 -3.15 -1.13 13.26
C GLY A 34 -2.30 -2.05 14.12
N GLY A 35 -2.87 -3.16 14.60
CA GLY A 35 -2.14 -4.17 15.40
C GLY A 35 -0.96 -4.77 14.64
N ALA A 36 -1.11 -5.06 13.34
CA ALA A 36 -0.01 -5.54 12.51
C ALA A 36 1.12 -4.50 12.38
N THR A 37 0.76 -3.22 12.24
CA THR A 37 1.71 -2.09 12.19
C THR A 37 2.47 -1.95 13.51
N GLU A 38 1.78 -2.07 14.64
CA GLU A 38 2.37 -2.02 15.99
C GLU A 38 3.32 -3.20 16.21
N THR A 39 2.89 -4.42 15.90
CA THR A 39 3.72 -5.63 16.03
C THR A 39 5.00 -5.52 15.20
N ALA A 40 4.90 -4.99 13.98
CA ALA A 40 6.05 -4.84 13.08
C ALA A 40 6.91 -3.60 13.37
N GLY A 41 6.41 -2.64 14.18
CA GLY A 41 7.10 -1.38 14.44
C GLY A 41 7.25 -0.50 13.20
N LEU A 42 6.28 -0.55 12.26
CA LEU A 42 6.40 0.11 10.95
C LEU A 42 6.22 1.63 11.04
N SER A 43 7.20 2.37 10.56
CA SER A 43 7.10 3.81 10.32
C SER A 43 6.10 4.12 9.20
N LEU A 44 5.69 5.40 9.05
CA LEU A 44 4.84 5.84 7.95
C LEU A 44 5.50 5.55 6.59
N ARG A 45 6.81 5.85 6.48
CA ARG A 45 7.60 5.57 5.27
C ARG A 45 7.57 4.08 4.91
N GLN A 46 7.85 3.18 5.86
CA GLN A 46 7.85 1.73 5.62
C GLN A 46 6.46 1.21 5.23
N ARG A 47 5.39 1.73 5.85
CA ARG A 47 4.01 1.44 5.43
C ARG A 47 3.75 1.90 4.01
N ALA A 48 4.23 3.10 3.66
CA ALA A 48 4.08 3.63 2.30
C ALA A 48 4.83 2.77 1.27
N VAL A 49 6.05 2.31 1.57
CA VAL A 49 6.79 1.36 0.73
C VAL A 49 5.99 0.07 0.52
N LEU A 50 5.52 -0.57 1.61
CA LEU A 50 4.77 -1.82 1.52
C LEU A 50 3.50 -1.67 0.68
N VAL A 51 2.71 -0.62 0.92
CA VAL A 51 1.43 -0.45 0.21
C VAL A 51 1.66 -0.04 -1.24
N THR A 52 2.64 0.82 -1.54
CA THR A 52 2.98 1.23 -2.90
C THR A 52 3.44 0.02 -3.74
N ALA A 53 4.32 -0.83 -3.20
CA ALA A 53 4.76 -2.06 -3.86
C ALA A 53 3.62 -3.08 -4.02
N THR A 54 2.76 -3.23 -3.00
CA THR A 54 1.56 -4.07 -3.08
C THR A 54 0.62 -3.58 -4.17
N ALA A 55 0.27 -2.28 -4.16
CA ALA A 55 -0.69 -1.69 -5.09
C ALA A 55 -0.25 -1.85 -6.55
N SER A 56 1.04 -1.59 -6.86
CA SER A 56 1.54 -1.79 -8.22
C SER A 56 1.50 -3.26 -8.65
N THR A 57 1.75 -4.19 -7.73
CA THR A 57 1.72 -5.63 -8.01
C THR A 57 0.32 -6.15 -8.34
N ILE A 58 -0.70 -5.69 -7.58
CA ILE A 58 -2.10 -6.08 -7.80
C ILE A 58 -2.86 -5.10 -8.71
N ARG A 59 -2.16 -4.12 -9.27
CA ARG A 59 -2.70 -3.10 -10.19
C ARG A 59 -3.84 -2.26 -9.59
N ASP A 60 -3.74 -1.93 -8.30
CA ASP A 60 -4.70 -1.06 -7.62
C ASP A 60 -4.36 0.43 -7.83
N PRO A 61 -5.13 1.18 -8.64
CA PRO A 61 -4.85 2.59 -8.88
C PRO A 61 -5.14 3.46 -7.66
N TYR A 62 -6.13 3.08 -6.84
CA TYR A 62 -6.53 3.87 -5.68
C TYR A 62 -5.42 3.92 -4.64
N CYS A 63 -4.98 2.74 -4.18
CA CYS A 63 -3.88 2.64 -3.23
C CYS A 63 -2.54 3.11 -3.83
N GLY A 64 -2.32 2.89 -5.13
CA GLY A 64 -1.15 3.38 -5.84
C GLY A 64 -1.02 4.91 -5.79
N LEU A 65 -2.10 5.64 -6.04
CA LEU A 65 -2.13 7.11 -5.93
C LEU A 65 -2.00 7.58 -4.47
N ALA A 66 -2.82 7.03 -3.58
CA ALA A 66 -2.88 7.48 -2.19
C ALA A 66 -1.57 7.25 -1.44
N TRP A 67 -0.95 6.08 -1.61
CA TRP A 67 0.27 5.72 -0.91
C TRP A 67 1.53 6.10 -1.68
N GLY A 68 1.46 6.18 -3.01
CA GLY A 68 2.53 6.78 -3.81
C GLY A 68 2.73 8.26 -3.48
N ARG A 69 1.64 9.03 -3.25
CA ARG A 69 1.73 10.41 -2.73
C ARG A 69 2.42 10.44 -1.36
N ARG A 70 1.95 9.62 -0.40
CA ARG A 70 2.55 9.55 0.94
C ARG A 70 4.03 9.16 0.91
N LEU A 71 4.41 8.24 0.03
CA LEU A 71 5.81 7.87 -0.15
C LEU A 71 6.62 9.02 -0.76
N ALA A 72 6.03 9.78 -1.68
CA ALA A 72 6.68 10.97 -2.23
C ALA A 72 6.94 12.04 -1.17
N ASP A 73 6.00 12.23 -0.24
CA ASP A 73 6.14 13.16 0.89
C ASP A 73 7.25 12.71 1.87
N GLU A 74 7.42 11.39 2.08
CA GLU A 74 8.45 10.81 2.95
C GLU A 74 9.82 10.67 2.27
N THR A 75 9.90 10.78 0.94
CA THR A 75 11.11 10.58 0.14
C THR A 75 11.21 11.60 -1.00
N SER A 76 10.74 11.22 -2.20
CA SER A 76 10.54 12.11 -3.34
C SER A 76 9.55 11.49 -4.34
N ALA A 77 9.02 12.32 -5.25
CA ALA A 77 8.12 11.87 -6.30
C ALA A 77 8.77 10.84 -7.24
N ASP A 78 10.08 10.98 -7.50
CA ASP A 78 10.82 10.07 -8.38
C ASP A 78 11.05 8.71 -7.72
N VAL A 79 11.34 8.66 -6.41
CA VAL A 79 11.47 7.42 -5.63
C VAL A 79 10.12 6.68 -5.61
N ALA A 80 9.02 7.39 -5.32
CA ALA A 80 7.69 6.79 -5.29
C ALA A 80 7.28 6.24 -6.67
N ALA A 81 7.53 7.00 -7.73
CA ALA A 81 7.26 6.57 -9.09
C ALA A 81 8.16 5.39 -9.53
N GLY A 82 9.43 5.38 -9.13
CA GLY A 82 10.34 4.25 -9.34
C GLY A 82 9.77 2.98 -8.72
N LEU A 83 9.39 3.02 -7.44
CA LEU A 83 8.82 1.87 -6.74
C LEU A 83 7.53 1.36 -7.40
N LEU A 84 6.64 2.25 -7.87
CA LEU A 84 5.44 1.88 -8.62
C LEU A 84 5.75 1.17 -9.94
N ARG A 85 6.88 1.50 -10.59
CA ARG A 85 7.36 0.83 -11.81
C ARG A 85 8.17 -0.44 -11.56
N GLY A 86 8.39 -0.81 -10.28
CA GLY A 86 9.18 -1.96 -9.90
C GLY A 86 10.67 -1.68 -9.69
N ASP A 87 11.09 -0.42 -9.74
CA ASP A 87 12.46 0.01 -9.44
C ASP A 87 12.55 0.49 -7.99
N ASP A 88 13.32 -0.21 -7.17
CA ASP A 88 13.55 0.07 -5.76
C ASP A 88 15.02 0.47 -5.46
N ALA A 89 15.84 0.67 -6.49
CA ALA A 89 17.27 0.97 -6.32
C ALA A 89 17.56 2.24 -5.50
N ALA A 90 16.63 3.20 -5.50
CA ALA A 90 16.76 4.45 -4.74
C ALA A 90 16.31 4.35 -3.26
N LEU A 91 15.78 3.19 -2.84
CA LEU A 91 15.42 2.92 -1.44
C LEU A 91 16.64 2.45 -0.65
N ASP A 92 16.62 2.63 0.67
CA ASP A 92 17.60 2.00 1.54
C ASP A 92 17.42 0.47 1.60
N PRO A 93 18.43 -0.30 2.07
CA PRO A 93 18.38 -1.76 2.04
C PRO A 93 17.19 -2.38 2.78
N ALA A 94 16.74 -1.78 3.90
CA ALA A 94 15.60 -2.27 4.65
C ALA A 94 14.29 -2.05 3.88
N ASP A 95 14.10 -0.87 3.31
CA ASP A 95 12.94 -0.55 2.48
C ASP A 95 12.91 -1.39 1.19
N GLN A 96 14.08 -1.70 0.60
CA GLN A 96 14.17 -2.62 -0.54
C GLN A 96 13.71 -4.04 -0.16
N ALA A 97 14.09 -4.54 1.01
CA ALA A 97 13.64 -5.85 1.50
C ALA A 97 12.11 -5.86 1.70
N LEU A 98 11.55 -4.80 2.27
CA LEU A 98 10.10 -4.63 2.42
C LEU A 98 9.38 -4.60 1.06
N ALA A 99 9.91 -3.87 0.09
CA ALA A 99 9.34 -3.77 -1.26
C ALA A 99 9.34 -5.13 -1.97
N ARG A 100 10.46 -5.86 -1.92
CA ARG A 100 10.56 -7.23 -2.49
C ARG A 100 9.56 -8.18 -1.83
N TRP A 101 9.50 -8.17 -0.48
CA TRP A 101 8.54 -8.99 0.25
C TRP A 101 7.10 -8.67 -0.12
N ALA A 102 6.72 -7.38 -0.16
CA ALA A 102 5.37 -6.96 -0.53
C ALA A 102 4.97 -7.47 -1.92
N ARG A 103 5.85 -7.33 -2.92
CA ARG A 103 5.60 -7.85 -4.28
C ARG A 103 5.46 -9.37 -4.30
N ARG A 104 6.33 -10.08 -3.56
CA ARG A 104 6.27 -11.55 -3.49
C ARG A 104 4.98 -12.00 -2.83
N ALA A 105 4.65 -11.46 -1.65
CA ALA A 105 3.46 -11.83 -0.90
C ALA A 105 2.15 -11.43 -1.62
N ALA A 106 2.14 -10.32 -2.35
CA ALA A 106 0.97 -9.88 -3.09
C ALA A 106 0.78 -10.61 -4.42
N GLY A 107 1.87 -10.94 -5.12
CA GLY A 107 1.79 -11.54 -6.45
C GLY A 107 1.80 -13.07 -6.45
N ARG A 108 2.66 -13.67 -5.63
CA ARG A 108 2.92 -15.12 -5.65
C ARG A 108 3.23 -15.67 -4.25
N PRO A 109 2.28 -15.60 -3.29
CA PRO A 109 2.53 -15.97 -1.89
C PRO A 109 2.98 -17.44 -1.73
N HIS A 110 2.53 -18.33 -2.60
CA HIS A 110 2.88 -19.75 -2.53
C HIS A 110 4.28 -20.08 -3.10
N GLU A 111 4.94 -19.08 -3.71
CA GLU A 111 6.32 -19.22 -4.21
C GLU A 111 7.35 -18.60 -3.25
N THR A 112 6.93 -18.13 -2.06
CA THR A 112 7.84 -17.61 -1.04
C THR A 112 8.72 -18.75 -0.51
N THR A 113 9.99 -18.43 -0.25
CA THR A 113 11.01 -19.36 0.23
C THR A 113 11.60 -18.92 1.56
N ALA A 114 12.36 -19.79 2.20
CA ALA A 114 13.11 -19.42 3.41
C ALA A 114 14.07 -18.24 3.15
N ALA A 115 14.67 -18.17 1.96
CA ALA A 115 15.58 -17.09 1.59
C ALA A 115 14.84 -15.71 1.54
N ASP A 116 13.60 -15.66 1.08
CA ASP A 116 12.81 -14.41 1.07
C ASP A 116 12.53 -13.92 2.52
N VAL A 117 12.35 -14.85 3.47
CA VAL A 117 12.21 -14.54 4.89
C VAL A 117 13.54 -14.10 5.49
N ASP A 118 14.64 -14.77 5.12
CA ASP A 118 15.99 -14.44 5.60
C ASP A 118 16.45 -13.06 5.11
N ASP A 119 16.00 -12.59 3.93
CA ASP A 119 16.23 -11.23 3.47
C ASP A 119 15.65 -10.19 4.44
N LEU A 120 14.44 -10.43 4.97
CA LEU A 120 13.84 -9.56 5.99
C LEU A 120 14.60 -9.61 7.32
N ARG A 121 15.05 -10.80 7.74
CA ARG A 121 15.88 -10.95 8.95
C ARG A 121 17.21 -10.22 8.82
N GLN A 122 17.87 -10.30 7.65
CA GLN A 122 19.10 -9.55 7.35
C GLN A 122 18.87 -8.03 7.33
N ALA A 123 17.66 -7.59 6.95
CA ALA A 123 17.25 -6.19 7.02
C ALA A 123 16.92 -5.73 8.46
N GLY A 124 17.00 -6.64 9.46
CA GLY A 124 16.87 -6.32 10.88
C GLY A 124 15.50 -6.61 11.48
N PHE A 125 14.58 -7.27 10.75
CA PHE A 125 13.27 -7.64 11.28
C PHE A 125 13.31 -9.00 11.96
N ASP A 126 12.75 -9.11 13.15
CA ASP A 126 12.55 -10.39 13.85
C ASP A 126 11.29 -11.14 13.32
N ASP A 127 11.09 -12.37 13.77
CA ASP A 127 10.00 -13.23 13.28
C ASP A 127 8.60 -12.66 13.63
N ALA A 128 8.44 -11.98 14.75
CA ALA A 128 7.18 -11.32 15.11
C ALA A 128 6.91 -10.13 14.19
N GLN A 129 7.93 -9.34 13.90
CA GLN A 129 7.85 -8.23 12.97
C GLN A 129 7.55 -8.70 11.55
N ILE A 130 8.19 -9.78 11.09
CA ILE A 130 7.93 -10.40 9.78
C ILE A 130 6.47 -10.88 9.67
N LEU A 131 5.92 -11.48 10.74
CA LEU A 131 4.50 -11.82 10.80
C LEU A 131 3.64 -10.57 10.67
N GLY A 132 3.92 -9.50 11.44
CA GLY A 132 3.20 -8.24 11.37
C GLY A 132 3.24 -7.60 9.98
N ILE A 133 4.42 -7.56 9.33
CA ILE A 133 4.60 -7.08 7.95
C ILE A 133 3.70 -7.89 6.99
N THR A 134 3.71 -9.22 7.14
CA THR A 134 2.95 -10.11 6.26
C THR A 134 1.45 -9.93 6.44
N VAL A 135 0.96 -9.84 7.68
CA VAL A 135 -0.45 -9.56 8.00
C VAL A 135 -0.86 -8.18 7.45
N TYR A 136 0.01 -7.18 7.58
CA TYR A 136 -0.25 -5.85 7.04
C TYR A 136 -0.42 -5.89 5.52
N VAL A 137 0.49 -6.54 4.77
CA VAL A 137 0.37 -6.70 3.31
C VAL A 137 -0.92 -7.45 2.94
N ALA A 138 -1.22 -8.57 3.60
CA ALA A 138 -2.43 -9.36 3.34
C ALA A 138 -3.72 -8.55 3.59
N GLY A 139 -3.77 -7.80 4.68
CA GLY A 139 -4.90 -6.91 4.98
C GLY A 139 -5.05 -5.77 3.96
N ARG A 140 -3.93 -5.25 3.43
CA ARG A 140 -3.96 -4.25 2.35
C ARG A 140 -4.49 -4.83 1.04
N ILE A 141 -4.15 -6.07 0.72
CA ILE A 141 -4.72 -6.79 -0.44
C ILE A 141 -6.24 -6.96 -0.25
N ALA A 142 -6.69 -7.38 0.94
CA ALA A 142 -8.11 -7.50 1.24
C ALA A 142 -8.86 -6.18 1.06
N PHE A 143 -8.31 -5.08 1.59
CA PHE A 143 -8.87 -3.73 1.43
C PHE A 143 -8.97 -3.33 -0.05
N SER A 144 -7.89 -3.49 -0.82
CA SER A 144 -7.85 -3.19 -2.26
C SER A 144 -8.84 -4.04 -3.05
N THR A 145 -8.95 -5.34 -2.71
CA THR A 145 -9.90 -6.26 -3.37
C THR A 145 -11.33 -5.80 -3.19
N VAL A 146 -11.75 -5.42 -1.97
CA VAL A 146 -13.11 -4.93 -1.71
C VAL A 146 -13.38 -3.66 -2.52
N ASN A 147 -12.47 -2.69 -2.47
CA ASN A 147 -12.63 -1.43 -3.20
C ASN A 147 -12.75 -1.65 -4.71
N ALA A 148 -11.82 -2.41 -5.29
CA ALA A 148 -11.78 -2.65 -6.74
C ALA A 148 -12.98 -3.47 -7.22
N ALA A 149 -13.32 -4.57 -6.53
CA ALA A 149 -14.42 -5.45 -6.90
C ALA A 149 -15.79 -4.77 -6.82
N LEU A 150 -15.96 -3.81 -5.91
CA LEU A 150 -17.19 -3.05 -5.73
C LEU A 150 -17.17 -1.69 -6.44
N GLY A 151 -16.17 -1.45 -7.28
CA GLY A 151 -16.16 -0.36 -8.25
C GLY A 151 -15.70 1.00 -7.73
N ALA A 152 -15.07 1.08 -6.53
CA ALA A 152 -14.46 2.32 -6.09
C ALA A 152 -13.36 2.75 -7.06
N ARG A 153 -13.48 3.97 -7.59
CA ARG A 153 -12.50 4.58 -8.49
C ARG A 153 -11.72 5.68 -7.76
N PRO A 154 -10.47 5.96 -8.15
CA PRO A 154 -9.76 7.09 -7.60
C PRO A 154 -10.56 8.40 -7.77
N ASP A 155 -10.70 9.14 -6.67
CA ASP A 155 -11.37 10.44 -6.68
C ASP A 155 -10.59 11.46 -7.50
N PRO A 156 -11.26 12.42 -8.18
CA PRO A 156 -10.59 13.49 -8.90
C PRO A 156 -9.62 14.30 -8.01
N GLU A 157 -9.99 14.51 -6.74
CA GLU A 157 -9.18 15.19 -5.74
C GLU A 157 -7.91 14.42 -5.41
N LEU A 158 -8.01 13.09 -5.27
CA LEU A 158 -6.85 12.21 -5.06
C LEU A 158 -5.90 12.26 -6.26
N LEU A 159 -6.45 12.22 -7.49
CA LEU A 159 -5.67 12.38 -8.71
C LEU A 159 -4.97 13.73 -8.76
N ALA A 160 -5.68 14.82 -8.44
CA ALA A 160 -5.11 16.16 -8.45
C ALA A 160 -3.99 16.35 -7.41
N ALA A 161 -4.12 15.73 -6.24
CA ALA A 161 -3.17 15.83 -5.14
C ALA A 161 -1.89 14.97 -5.35
N ALA A 162 -1.94 13.94 -6.20
CA ALA A 162 -0.78 13.09 -6.45
C ALA A 162 0.24 13.77 -7.37
N PRO A 163 1.57 13.65 -7.11
CA PRO A 163 2.60 14.16 -8.01
C PRO A 163 2.46 13.61 -9.44
N PRO A 164 2.79 14.40 -10.48
CA PRO A 164 2.71 13.94 -11.88
C PRO A 164 3.42 12.60 -12.12
N GLN A 165 4.63 12.41 -11.58
CA GLN A 165 5.41 11.18 -11.72
C GLN A 165 4.67 9.96 -11.17
N VAL A 166 3.99 10.12 -10.03
CA VAL A 166 3.18 9.07 -9.39
C VAL A 166 1.96 8.74 -10.26
N ARG A 167 1.24 9.77 -10.77
CA ARG A 167 0.10 9.57 -11.67
C ARG A 167 0.49 8.79 -12.92
N ASP A 168 1.60 9.20 -13.56
CA ASP A 168 2.10 8.56 -14.78
C ASP A 168 2.49 7.09 -14.52
N ALA A 169 3.13 6.81 -13.38
CA ALA A 169 3.48 5.46 -12.99
C ALA A 169 2.24 4.58 -12.75
N VAL A 170 1.21 5.12 -12.06
CA VAL A 170 -0.06 4.42 -11.85
C VAL A 170 -0.78 4.17 -13.16
N ALA A 171 -0.87 5.16 -14.05
CA ALA A 171 -1.50 5.03 -15.36
C ALA A 171 -0.83 3.93 -16.20
N ALA A 172 0.51 3.82 -16.13
CA ALA A 172 1.27 2.82 -16.90
C ALA A 172 0.89 1.37 -16.55
N TYR A 173 0.74 1.02 -15.27
CA TYR A 173 0.40 -0.36 -14.90
C TYR A 173 -1.11 -0.65 -14.97
N THR A 174 -1.96 0.37 -14.97
CA THR A 174 -3.41 0.19 -15.15
C THR A 174 -3.84 0.09 -16.60
N ALA A 175 -3.08 0.69 -17.54
CA ALA A 175 -3.33 0.62 -18.97
C ALA A 175 -2.82 -0.69 -19.62
N ALA A 176 -1.89 -1.39 -18.97
CA ALA A 176 -1.38 -2.66 -19.51
C ALA A 176 -2.47 -3.74 -19.46
N PRO A 177 -2.62 -4.59 -20.50
CA PRO A 177 -3.63 -5.64 -20.57
C PRO A 177 -3.45 -6.73 -19.51
#